data_7ad06d7b1a7f93a5b7c18187f61dc09a
#
_entry.id   7ad06d7b1a7f93a5b7c18187f61dc09a
#
_cell.length_a   1.000
_cell.length_b   1.000
_cell.length_c   1.000
_cell.angle_alpha   90.00
_cell.angle_beta   90.00
_cell.angle_gamma   90.00
#
_symmetry.space_group_name_H-M   'P 1'
#
loop_
_entity.id
_entity.type
_entity.pdbx_description
1 polymer ?
#
loop_
_entity_poly.entity_id
_entity_poly.type
_entity_poly.pdbx_seq_one_letter_code
_entity_poly.pdbx_strand_id
1 'polypeptide(L)'
;MVSTRGHPQEFPEPDLTPSRATPSRARKGKWAHTPSNLTIIWLLISLPLVAWDTGYVMLRPHSMPGGSLHWPIWVPYDLYGQVDYIYGWKAFHEKNGFTAAQGFLNIIESLMYLYYLYILYAFGAQSRAQGRGAPKTSTAGFLGQQRYVDGQKGALAALVAFSAAVMTVSKTLLYWMNEYYSGFENIGHNSLMDLIFLWIIPNGAWLVLPSYMIYVTGSEILQGLTIVAGGATASSDDTALVKTE
;
A
#
# COMPACT_ATOMS: atom_id res chain seq x y z
N MET A 1 -61.29 16.33 54.41
CA MET A 1 -60.49 15.09 54.27
C MET A 1 -59.96 15.02 52.83
N VAL A 2 -58.72 15.31 52.66
CA VAL A 2 -58.05 15.26 51.32
C VAL A 2 -57.25 13.95 51.26
N SER A 3 -57.66 13.03 50.38
CA SER A 3 -56.98 11.75 50.16
C SER A 3 -55.89 11.94 49.12
N THR A 4 -54.66 11.94 49.57
CA THR A 4 -53.45 11.89 48.68
C THR A 4 -53.07 10.42 48.46
N ARG A 5 -53.49 9.83 47.35
CA ARG A 5 -52.92 8.58 46.87
C ARG A 5 -51.77 8.92 45.92
N GLY A 6 -50.57 9.01 46.45
CA GLY A 6 -49.36 8.93 45.67
C GLY A 6 -48.98 7.47 45.44
N HIS A 7 -49.12 6.96 44.21
CA HIS A 7 -48.47 5.75 43.84
C HIS A 7 -47.02 6.12 43.43
N PRO A 8 -45.99 5.45 43.99
CA PRO A 8 -44.67 5.56 43.45
C PRO A 8 -44.68 4.91 42.05
N GLN A 9 -44.45 5.70 41.01
CA GLN A 9 -44.13 5.12 39.73
C GLN A 9 -42.71 4.50 39.85
N GLU A 10 -42.65 3.19 39.79
CA GLU A 10 -41.40 2.49 39.62
C GLU A 10 -40.78 2.98 38.29
N PHE A 11 -39.65 3.64 38.39
CA PHE A 11 -38.85 3.94 37.20
C PHE A 11 -38.39 2.60 36.60
N PRO A 12 -38.56 2.37 35.29
CA PRO A 12 -38.01 1.18 34.66
C PRO A 12 -36.53 1.13 34.94
N GLU A 13 -36.06 0.02 35.49
CA GLU A 13 -34.61 -0.21 35.69
C GLU A 13 -33.87 0.01 34.37
N PRO A 14 -32.73 0.73 34.36
CA PRO A 14 -31.96 0.88 33.18
C PRO A 14 -31.50 -0.51 32.73
N ASP A 15 -31.81 -0.88 31.49
CA ASP A 15 -31.40 -2.13 30.87
C ASP A 15 -29.88 -2.14 30.77
N LEU A 16 -29.22 -2.75 31.78
CA LEU A 16 -27.76 -2.92 31.85
C LEU A 16 -27.24 -4.09 31.03
N THR A 17 -28.11 -4.71 30.21
CA THR A 17 -27.59 -5.66 29.22
C THR A 17 -26.63 -4.94 28.32
N PRO A 18 -25.35 -5.39 28.27
CA PRO A 18 -24.40 -4.81 27.33
C PRO A 18 -24.99 -4.98 25.94
N SER A 19 -25.32 -3.86 25.29
CA SER A 19 -25.77 -3.85 23.91
C SER A 19 -24.75 -4.67 23.12
N ARG A 20 -25.14 -5.92 22.84
CA ARG A 20 -24.40 -6.78 21.92
C ARG A 20 -24.20 -5.93 20.67
N ALA A 21 -22.96 -5.51 20.41
CA ALA A 21 -22.62 -4.72 19.26
C ALA A 21 -23.31 -5.38 18.07
N THR A 22 -24.35 -4.74 17.56
CA THR A 22 -25.04 -5.22 16.38
C THR A 22 -23.97 -5.30 15.33
N PRO A 23 -23.64 -6.48 14.79
CA PRO A 23 -22.63 -6.58 13.74
C PRO A 23 -23.07 -5.58 12.69
N SER A 24 -22.20 -4.64 12.35
CA SER A 24 -22.45 -3.62 11.33
C SER A 24 -23.08 -4.37 10.17
N ARG A 25 -24.32 -4.00 9.81
CA ARG A 25 -25.10 -4.64 8.77
C ARG A 25 -24.22 -4.67 7.54
N ALA A 26 -23.50 -5.78 7.34
CA ALA A 26 -22.66 -6.00 6.19
C ALA A 26 -23.50 -5.65 4.99
N ARG A 27 -23.07 -4.70 4.17
CA ARG A 27 -23.77 -4.32 2.94
C ARG A 27 -23.94 -5.61 2.14
N LYS A 28 -25.16 -6.17 2.13
CA LYS A 28 -25.47 -7.39 1.41
C LYS A 28 -24.98 -7.22 -0.04
N GLY A 29 -23.91 -7.91 -0.40
CA GLY A 29 -23.64 -8.29 -1.76
C GLY A 29 -22.79 -7.37 -2.65
N LYS A 30 -22.18 -6.28 -2.17
CA LYS A 30 -21.28 -5.50 -3.03
C LYS A 30 -19.86 -5.51 -2.47
N TRP A 31 -18.96 -6.08 -3.27
CA TRP A 31 -17.53 -6.01 -3.03
C TRP A 31 -17.04 -4.54 -3.15
N ALA A 32 -16.11 -4.14 -2.29
CA ALA A 32 -15.51 -2.82 -2.31
C ALA A 32 -14.05 -2.92 -1.87
N HIS A 33 -13.18 -2.17 -2.51
CA HIS A 33 -11.78 -2.05 -2.11
C HIS A 33 -11.64 -1.12 -0.90
N THR A 34 -10.89 -1.57 0.12
CA THR A 34 -10.62 -0.79 1.34
C THR A 34 -9.12 -0.72 1.58
N PRO A 35 -8.46 0.40 1.26
CA PRO A 35 -7.02 0.54 1.46
C PRO A 35 -6.65 0.41 2.94
N SER A 36 -5.58 -0.30 3.25
CA SER A 36 -5.01 -0.32 4.59
C SER A 36 -4.26 0.99 4.87
N ASN A 37 -4.31 1.46 6.12
CA ASN A 37 -3.54 2.65 6.52
C ASN A 37 -2.03 2.45 6.30
N LEU A 38 -1.53 1.24 6.52
CA LEU A 38 -0.12 0.92 6.29
C LEU A 38 0.26 1.09 4.81
N THR A 39 -0.60 0.66 3.88
CA THR A 39 -0.40 0.90 2.44
C THR A 39 -0.30 2.39 2.14
N ILE A 40 -1.22 3.21 2.67
CA ILE A 40 -1.21 4.65 2.41
C ILE A 40 0.05 5.31 2.99
N ILE A 41 0.40 5.01 4.24
CA ILE A 41 1.62 5.54 4.88
C ILE A 41 2.85 5.15 4.08
N TRP A 42 2.95 3.89 3.68
CA TRP A 42 4.06 3.42 2.86
C TRP A 42 4.19 4.19 1.55
N LEU A 43 3.10 4.37 0.81
CA LEU A 43 3.12 5.12 -0.45
C LEU A 43 3.49 6.59 -0.26
N LEU A 44 3.03 7.23 0.82
CA LEU A 44 3.39 8.61 1.13
C LEU A 44 4.89 8.78 1.43
N ILE A 45 5.54 7.76 1.98
CA ILE A 45 6.99 7.76 2.27
C ILE A 45 7.78 7.31 1.03
N SER A 46 7.39 6.20 0.41
CA SER A 46 8.18 5.58 -0.65
C SER A 46 8.16 6.35 -1.96
N LEU A 47 7.03 6.95 -2.35
CA LEU A 47 6.96 7.68 -3.63
C LEU A 47 7.94 8.86 -3.72
N PRO A 48 8.06 9.75 -2.71
CA PRO A 48 9.09 10.79 -2.74
C PRO A 48 10.51 10.24 -2.77
N LEU A 49 10.78 9.15 -2.01
CA LEU A 49 12.11 8.53 -1.98
C LEU A 49 12.46 7.89 -3.33
N VAL A 50 11.52 7.20 -3.95
CA VAL A 50 11.72 6.60 -5.29
C VAL A 50 11.88 7.68 -6.36
N ALA A 51 11.14 8.78 -6.28
CA ALA A 51 11.31 9.90 -7.20
C ALA A 51 12.69 10.54 -7.06
N TRP A 52 13.18 10.68 -5.82
CA TRP A 52 14.51 11.19 -5.53
C TRP A 52 15.62 10.26 -6.03
N ASP A 53 15.51 8.95 -5.78
CA ASP A 53 16.42 7.92 -6.30
C ASP A 53 16.45 7.90 -7.83
N THR A 54 15.27 7.84 -8.44
CA THR A 54 15.13 7.83 -9.90
C THR A 54 15.72 9.09 -10.52
N GLY A 55 15.51 10.25 -9.89
CA GLY A 55 16.12 11.50 -10.32
C GLY A 55 17.64 11.45 -10.28
N TYR A 56 18.23 10.88 -9.22
CA TYR A 56 19.68 10.67 -9.18
C TYR A 56 20.18 9.85 -10.35
N VAL A 57 19.58 8.70 -10.58
CA VAL A 57 20.02 7.76 -11.63
C VAL A 57 19.84 8.34 -13.03
N MET A 58 18.70 8.96 -13.31
CA MET A 58 18.39 9.48 -14.65
C MET A 58 19.17 10.74 -15.02
N LEU A 59 19.64 11.50 -14.03
CA LEU A 59 20.38 12.74 -14.25
C LEU A 59 21.89 12.55 -14.13
N ARG A 60 22.40 11.30 -14.01
CA ARG A 60 23.84 11.03 -14.06
C ARG A 60 24.43 11.46 -15.39
N PRO A 61 25.64 12.06 -15.43
CA PRO A 61 26.56 12.32 -14.32
C PRO A 61 26.29 13.61 -13.54
N HIS A 62 25.34 14.46 -13.95
CA HIS A 62 25.09 15.77 -13.32
C HIS A 62 24.67 15.67 -11.84
N SER A 63 23.98 14.61 -11.45
CA SER A 63 23.56 14.30 -10.08
C SER A 63 24.67 13.69 -9.22
N MET A 64 25.73 13.15 -9.84
CA MET A 64 26.82 12.46 -9.13
C MET A 64 27.76 13.45 -8.43
N PRO A 65 28.59 12.99 -7.46
CA PRO A 65 29.59 13.83 -6.79
C PRO A 65 30.46 14.59 -7.79
N GLY A 66 30.54 15.91 -7.61
CA GLY A 66 31.23 16.83 -8.54
C GLY A 66 30.38 17.30 -9.74
N GLY A 67 29.17 16.75 -9.93
CA GLY A 67 28.22 17.19 -10.95
C GLY A 67 27.48 18.48 -10.57
N SER A 68 26.97 19.19 -11.59
CA SER A 68 26.34 20.51 -11.44
C SER A 68 25.03 20.49 -10.64
N LEU A 69 24.35 19.34 -10.53
CA LEU A 69 23.08 19.16 -9.81
C LEU A 69 23.28 18.40 -8.49
N HIS A 70 24.48 17.93 -8.18
CA HIS A 70 24.73 17.11 -7.00
C HIS A 70 24.31 17.81 -5.71
N TRP A 71 24.78 19.03 -5.51
CA TRP A 71 24.48 19.80 -4.31
C TRP A 71 23.22 20.67 -4.49
N PRO A 72 22.34 20.76 -3.50
CA PRO A 72 22.32 20.04 -2.22
C PRO A 72 21.52 18.74 -2.26
N ILE A 73 20.84 18.43 -3.37
CA ILE A 73 19.76 17.43 -3.44
C ILE A 73 20.29 16.00 -3.28
N TRP A 74 21.41 15.68 -3.92
CA TRP A 74 21.94 14.31 -3.96
C TRP A 74 23.23 14.10 -3.16
N VAL A 75 23.56 15.01 -2.25
CA VAL A 75 24.72 14.85 -1.35
C VAL A 75 24.77 13.49 -0.64
N PRO A 76 23.65 12.90 -0.16
CA PRO A 76 23.69 11.56 0.44
C PRO A 76 24.17 10.44 -0.49
N TYR A 77 24.09 10.63 -1.80
CA TYR A 77 24.59 9.65 -2.78
C TYR A 77 26.11 9.61 -2.88
N ASP A 78 26.84 10.57 -2.32
CA ASP A 78 28.29 10.47 -2.18
C ASP A 78 28.64 9.27 -1.28
N LEU A 79 28.00 9.17 -0.12
CA LEU A 79 28.14 8.01 0.77
C LEU A 79 27.53 6.74 0.13
N TYR A 80 26.32 6.82 -0.39
CA TYR A 80 25.64 5.64 -0.92
C TYR A 80 26.37 5.02 -2.11
N GLY A 81 26.95 5.81 -2.99
CA GLY A 81 27.77 5.31 -4.11
C GLY A 81 29.10 4.69 -3.68
N GLN A 82 29.55 4.93 -2.43
CA GLN A 82 30.69 4.23 -1.84
C GLN A 82 30.24 2.91 -1.19
N VAL A 83 29.02 2.84 -0.67
CA VAL A 83 28.42 1.62 -0.10
C VAL A 83 28.00 0.65 -1.20
N ASP A 84 27.43 1.19 -2.27
CA ASP A 84 26.98 0.40 -3.42
C ASP A 84 27.54 0.98 -4.73
N TYR A 85 28.56 0.34 -5.24
CA TYR A 85 29.27 0.77 -6.45
C TYR A 85 28.41 0.83 -7.71
N ILE A 86 27.25 0.13 -7.73
CA ILE A 86 26.32 0.21 -8.86
C ILE A 86 25.68 1.60 -8.99
N TYR A 87 25.66 2.39 -7.90
CA TYR A 87 25.24 3.79 -7.88
C TYR A 87 26.40 4.77 -8.08
N GLY A 88 27.65 4.29 -7.94
CA GLY A 88 28.87 5.10 -8.00
C GLY A 88 29.45 5.29 -9.40
N TRP A 89 30.60 5.96 -9.43
CA TRP A 89 31.35 6.24 -10.64
C TRP A 89 31.86 4.99 -11.38
N LYS A 90 32.12 3.88 -10.65
CA LYS A 90 32.56 2.61 -11.27
C LYS A 90 31.54 2.16 -12.30
N ALA A 91 30.30 1.92 -11.88
CA ALA A 91 29.24 1.45 -12.77
C ALA A 91 28.91 2.46 -13.89
N PHE A 92 29.00 3.76 -13.62
CA PHE A 92 28.79 4.78 -14.64
C PHE A 92 29.85 4.71 -15.75
N HIS A 93 31.12 4.61 -15.41
CA HIS A 93 32.23 4.50 -16.41
C HIS A 93 32.19 3.18 -17.17
N GLU A 94 31.78 2.10 -16.53
CA GLU A 94 31.58 0.78 -17.14
C GLU A 94 30.33 0.73 -18.03
N LYS A 95 29.52 1.81 -18.07
CA LYS A 95 28.26 1.88 -18.81
C LYS A 95 27.26 0.81 -18.35
N ASN A 96 27.29 0.46 -17.06
CA ASN A 96 26.34 -0.47 -16.48
C ASN A 96 24.92 0.15 -16.46
N GLY A 97 24.02 -0.40 -17.27
CA GLY A 97 22.66 0.11 -17.43
C GLY A 97 21.64 -0.41 -16.40
N PHE A 98 22.05 -1.26 -15.45
CA PHE A 98 21.13 -1.94 -14.56
C PHE A 98 20.28 -0.97 -13.73
N THR A 99 20.92 0.00 -13.06
CA THR A 99 20.20 1.01 -12.25
C THR A 99 19.33 1.92 -13.11
N ALA A 100 19.74 2.26 -14.33
CA ALA A 100 18.95 3.06 -15.27
C ALA A 100 17.68 2.29 -15.71
N ALA A 101 17.80 0.99 -15.99
CA ALA A 101 16.65 0.15 -16.30
C ALA A 101 15.70 0.02 -15.10
N GLN A 102 16.23 -0.13 -13.89
CA GLN A 102 15.45 -0.12 -12.66
C GLN A 102 14.75 1.23 -12.42
N GLY A 103 15.45 2.34 -12.65
CA GLY A 103 14.90 3.68 -12.57
C GLY A 103 13.75 3.92 -13.56
N PHE A 104 13.84 3.37 -14.77
CA PHE A 104 12.72 3.40 -15.72
C PHE A 104 11.49 2.65 -15.20
N LEU A 105 11.67 1.47 -14.61
CA LEU A 105 10.59 0.74 -13.97
C LEU A 105 10.04 1.50 -12.75
N ASN A 106 10.86 2.20 -11.99
CA ASN A 106 10.43 3.09 -10.90
C ASN A 106 9.45 4.16 -11.38
N ILE A 107 9.66 4.72 -12.57
CA ILE A 107 8.73 5.72 -13.14
C ILE A 107 7.37 5.07 -13.40
N ILE A 108 7.34 3.90 -14.02
CA ILE A 108 6.09 3.18 -14.32
C ILE A 108 5.35 2.84 -13.02
N GLU A 109 6.04 2.25 -12.05
CA GLU A 109 5.47 1.91 -10.73
C GLU A 109 4.93 3.14 -10.01
N SER A 110 5.68 4.23 -10.01
CA SER A 110 5.26 5.48 -9.37
C SER A 110 3.99 6.04 -10.01
N LEU A 111 3.87 6.01 -11.33
CA LEU A 111 2.67 6.41 -12.05
C LEU A 111 1.47 5.50 -11.68
N MET A 112 1.69 4.19 -11.56
CA MET A 112 0.64 3.26 -11.13
C MET A 112 0.19 3.55 -9.70
N TYR A 113 1.10 3.77 -8.76
CA TYR A 113 0.77 4.11 -7.38
C TYR A 113 0.11 5.49 -7.26
N LEU A 114 0.54 6.49 -8.02
CA LEU A 114 -0.11 7.80 -8.07
C LEU A 114 -1.53 7.68 -8.63
N TYR A 115 -1.73 6.86 -9.66
CA TYR A 115 -3.05 6.59 -10.19
C TYR A 115 -3.95 5.87 -9.19
N TYR A 116 -3.41 4.91 -8.44
CA TYR A 116 -4.09 4.27 -7.32
C TYR A 116 -4.54 5.30 -6.27
N LEU A 117 -3.63 6.15 -5.81
CA LEU A 117 -3.95 7.20 -4.84
C LEU A 117 -4.97 8.20 -5.38
N TYR A 118 -4.90 8.53 -6.67
CA TYR A 118 -5.90 9.36 -7.33
C TYR A 118 -7.30 8.71 -7.28
N ILE A 119 -7.42 7.42 -7.57
CA ILE A 119 -8.71 6.72 -7.48
C ILE A 119 -9.26 6.78 -6.05
N LEU A 120 -8.42 6.54 -5.05
CA LEU A 120 -8.81 6.62 -3.64
C LEU A 120 -9.27 8.03 -3.24
N TYR A 121 -8.60 9.05 -3.74
CA TYR A 121 -8.95 10.43 -3.46
C TYR A 121 -10.25 10.85 -4.16
N ALA A 122 -10.38 10.55 -5.44
CA ALA A 122 -11.48 11.03 -6.28
C ALA A 122 -12.79 10.25 -6.08
N PHE A 123 -12.70 8.95 -5.77
CA PHE A 123 -13.87 8.04 -5.70
C PHE A 123 -14.04 7.39 -4.33
N GLY A 124 -13.14 7.64 -3.38
CA GLY A 124 -13.23 7.07 -2.04
C GLY A 124 -14.36 7.67 -1.22
N ALA A 125 -15.32 6.81 -0.80
CA ALA A 125 -16.37 7.19 0.12
C ALA A 125 -15.93 6.90 1.56
N GLN A 126 -16.34 7.76 2.50
CA GLN A 126 -16.08 7.55 3.92
C GLN A 126 -17.09 6.55 4.50
N SER A 127 -16.62 5.59 5.29
CA SER A 127 -17.50 4.71 6.04
C SER A 127 -18.22 5.52 7.14
N ARG A 128 -19.55 5.57 7.11
CA ARG A 128 -20.37 6.22 8.14
C ARG A 128 -20.49 5.39 9.45
N ALA A 129 -19.65 4.41 9.67
CA ALA A 129 -19.66 3.62 10.91
C ALA A 129 -19.02 4.42 12.06
N GLN A 130 -19.67 5.52 12.47
CA GLN A 130 -19.31 6.22 13.70
C GLN A 130 -20.51 6.16 14.64
N GLY A 131 -20.37 5.34 15.71
CA GLY A 131 -21.29 5.37 16.84
C GLY A 131 -21.23 6.72 17.58
N ARG A 132 -22.25 7.01 18.42
CA ARG A 132 -22.25 8.14 19.36
C ARG A 132 -20.98 8.10 20.21
N GLY A 133 -20.11 9.13 20.08
CA GLY A 133 -18.87 9.23 20.84
C GLY A 133 -17.58 9.16 20.02
N ALA A 134 -17.66 8.97 18.71
CA ALA A 134 -16.47 9.03 17.85
C ALA A 134 -15.86 10.44 17.86
N PRO A 135 -14.51 10.58 17.88
CA PRO A 135 -13.85 11.90 17.87
C PRO A 135 -14.26 12.68 16.63
N LYS A 136 -14.53 13.97 16.84
CA LYS A 136 -14.87 14.88 15.74
C LYS A 136 -13.75 14.89 14.71
N THR A 137 -14.11 14.78 13.46
CA THR A 137 -13.27 14.57 12.25
C THR A 137 -12.23 15.64 11.95
N SER A 138 -12.04 16.65 12.78
CA SER A 138 -11.15 17.78 12.49
C SER A 138 -9.65 17.51 12.63
N THR A 139 -9.24 16.46 13.34
CA THR A 139 -7.81 16.18 13.62
C THR A 139 -7.34 14.82 13.11
N ALA A 140 -8.23 13.90 12.78
CA ALA A 140 -7.89 12.56 12.31
C ALA A 140 -7.81 12.48 10.78
N GLY A 141 -7.49 13.56 10.12
CA GLY A 141 -7.25 13.69 8.70
C GLY A 141 -7.43 12.46 7.78
N PHE A 142 -6.82 12.49 6.64
CA PHE A 142 -6.82 11.42 5.63
C PHE A 142 -6.48 9.99 6.17
N LEU A 143 -5.71 9.88 7.26
CA LEU A 143 -5.28 8.61 7.85
C LEU A 143 -6.24 8.04 8.92
N GLY A 144 -7.15 8.84 9.46
CA GLY A 144 -8.05 8.42 10.54
C GLY A 144 -9.41 7.87 10.09
N GLN A 145 -9.71 7.88 8.81
CA GLN A 145 -11.01 7.46 8.28
C GLN A 145 -10.85 6.30 7.31
N GLN A 146 -11.52 5.20 7.61
CA GLN A 146 -11.62 4.07 6.68
C GLN A 146 -12.37 4.53 5.43
N ARG A 147 -11.68 4.57 4.30
CA ARG A 147 -12.25 4.85 2.99
C ARG A 147 -12.48 3.54 2.26
N TYR A 148 -13.50 3.49 1.43
CA TYR A 148 -13.74 2.38 0.52
C TYR A 148 -14.10 2.91 -0.86
N VAL A 149 -13.73 2.15 -1.89
CA VAL A 149 -14.10 2.43 -3.29
C VAL A 149 -14.87 1.22 -3.80
N ASP A 150 -16.12 1.41 -4.20
CA ASP A 150 -16.97 0.34 -4.71
C ASP A 150 -16.96 0.25 -6.25
N GLY A 151 -17.56 -0.84 -6.74
CA GLY A 151 -17.74 -1.07 -8.17
C GLY A 151 -16.45 -1.17 -8.97
N GLN A 152 -16.54 -0.83 -10.25
CA GLN A 152 -15.42 -0.97 -11.19
C GLN A 152 -14.18 -0.16 -10.78
N LYS A 153 -14.36 1.02 -10.18
CA LYS A 153 -13.23 1.86 -9.72
C LYS A 153 -12.47 1.20 -8.57
N GLY A 154 -13.20 0.56 -7.64
CA GLY A 154 -12.58 -0.21 -6.56
C GLY A 154 -11.80 -1.41 -7.09
N ALA A 155 -12.37 -2.16 -8.02
CA ALA A 155 -11.70 -3.29 -8.67
C ALA A 155 -10.42 -2.85 -9.40
N LEU A 156 -10.49 -1.74 -10.14
CA LEU A 156 -9.34 -1.18 -10.82
C LEU A 156 -8.26 -0.71 -9.83
N ALA A 157 -8.65 -0.05 -8.74
CA ALA A 157 -7.70 0.38 -7.70
C ALA A 157 -6.96 -0.81 -7.10
N ALA A 158 -7.67 -1.86 -6.70
CA ALA A 158 -7.05 -3.07 -6.14
C ALA A 158 -6.11 -3.75 -7.15
N LEU A 159 -6.51 -3.87 -8.41
CA LEU A 159 -5.71 -4.48 -9.46
C LEU A 159 -4.42 -3.68 -9.74
N VAL A 160 -4.53 -2.35 -9.84
CA VAL A 160 -3.37 -1.46 -10.08
C VAL A 160 -2.40 -1.52 -8.90
N ALA A 161 -2.91 -1.43 -7.66
CA ALA A 161 -2.06 -1.52 -6.46
C ALA A 161 -1.35 -2.87 -6.34
N PHE A 162 -2.07 -3.97 -6.62
CA PHE A 162 -1.50 -5.32 -6.64
C PHE A 162 -0.39 -5.43 -7.69
N SER A 163 -0.67 -5.00 -8.92
CA SER A 163 0.29 -5.09 -10.03
C SER A 163 1.55 -4.29 -9.76
N ALA A 164 1.41 -3.05 -9.27
CA ALA A 164 2.55 -2.21 -8.90
C ALA A 164 3.38 -2.84 -7.77
N ALA A 165 2.72 -3.41 -6.74
CA ALA A 165 3.41 -4.07 -5.64
C ALA A 165 4.19 -5.32 -6.10
N VAL A 166 3.62 -6.12 -7.01
CA VAL A 166 4.32 -7.27 -7.62
C VAL A 166 5.54 -6.81 -8.41
N MET A 167 5.42 -5.73 -9.19
CA MET A 167 6.56 -5.14 -9.92
C MET A 167 7.66 -4.69 -8.95
N THR A 168 7.28 -4.00 -7.88
CA THR A 168 8.24 -3.51 -6.88
C THR A 168 9.00 -4.66 -6.21
N VAL A 169 8.29 -5.70 -5.74
CA VAL A 169 8.94 -6.88 -5.12
C VAL A 169 9.85 -7.58 -6.11
N SER A 170 9.38 -7.86 -7.32
CA SER A 170 10.14 -8.55 -8.35
C SER A 170 11.42 -7.81 -8.73
N LYS A 171 11.32 -6.49 -8.91
CA LYS A 171 12.46 -5.63 -9.24
C LYS A 171 13.47 -5.56 -8.08
N THR A 172 13.01 -5.45 -6.85
CA THR A 172 13.89 -5.41 -5.67
C THR A 172 14.57 -6.76 -5.46
N LEU A 173 13.85 -7.86 -5.65
CA LEU A 173 14.45 -9.19 -5.63
C LEU A 173 15.50 -9.34 -6.72
N LEU A 174 15.23 -8.86 -7.94
CA LEU A 174 16.21 -8.86 -9.03
C LEU A 174 17.47 -8.09 -8.66
N TYR A 175 17.34 -6.95 -7.97
CA TYR A 175 18.48 -6.17 -7.47
C TYR A 175 19.34 -6.98 -6.47
N TRP A 176 18.70 -7.68 -5.53
CA TRP A 176 19.41 -8.54 -4.59
C TRP A 176 20.07 -9.75 -5.27
N MET A 177 19.38 -10.33 -6.26
CA MET A 177 19.94 -11.45 -7.05
C MET A 177 21.08 -11.01 -7.96
N ASN A 178 21.04 -9.78 -8.46
CA ASN A 178 22.18 -9.21 -9.21
C ASN A 178 23.43 -9.20 -8.33
N GLU A 179 23.35 -8.74 -7.08
CA GLU A 179 24.48 -8.77 -6.15
C GLU A 179 24.95 -10.19 -5.83
N TYR A 180 24.01 -11.10 -5.57
CA TYR A 180 24.33 -12.48 -5.28
C TYR A 180 25.08 -13.16 -6.45
N TYR A 181 24.58 -13.03 -7.67
CA TYR A 181 25.17 -13.68 -8.85
C TYR A 181 26.44 -12.97 -9.36
N SER A 182 26.66 -11.71 -9.04
CA SER A 182 27.92 -11.00 -9.30
C SER A 182 28.99 -11.22 -8.21
N GLY A 183 28.72 -12.08 -7.24
CA GLY A 183 29.66 -12.34 -6.14
C GLY A 183 29.78 -11.18 -5.15
N PHE A 184 28.75 -10.38 -5.00
CA PHE A 184 28.68 -9.19 -4.14
C PHE A 184 29.73 -8.12 -4.53
N GLU A 185 30.01 -7.99 -5.81
CA GLU A 185 31.08 -7.12 -6.32
C GLU A 185 30.87 -5.65 -5.96
N ASN A 186 29.59 -5.20 -5.88
CA ASN A 186 29.28 -3.81 -5.59
C ASN A 186 29.20 -3.50 -4.09
N ILE A 187 28.90 -4.47 -3.24
CA ILE A 187 28.62 -4.25 -1.81
C ILE A 187 29.53 -5.04 -0.86
N GLY A 188 30.23 -6.06 -1.34
CA GLY A 188 30.99 -7.00 -0.49
C GLY A 188 32.24 -6.40 0.20
N HIS A 189 32.62 -5.18 -0.15
CA HIS A 189 33.73 -4.45 0.46
C HIS A 189 33.33 -3.76 1.79
N ASN A 190 32.03 -3.66 2.08
CA ASN A 190 31.53 -2.95 3.25
C ASN A 190 31.77 -3.73 4.54
N SER A 191 31.87 -2.99 5.66
CA SER A 191 31.73 -3.61 6.98
C SER A 191 30.32 -4.19 7.14
N LEU A 192 30.19 -5.22 8.00
CA LEU A 192 28.87 -5.82 8.28
C LEU A 192 27.84 -4.78 8.77
N MET A 193 28.28 -3.80 9.56
CA MET A 193 27.40 -2.76 10.08
C MET A 193 26.93 -1.81 8.98
N ASP A 194 27.83 -1.35 8.12
CA ASP A 194 27.48 -0.49 6.98
C ASP A 194 26.53 -1.23 6.03
N LEU A 195 26.80 -2.49 5.75
CA LEU A 195 25.94 -3.33 4.92
C LEU A 195 24.53 -3.46 5.51
N ILE A 196 24.39 -3.70 6.82
CA ILE A 196 23.08 -3.83 7.48
C ILE A 196 22.32 -2.49 7.41
N PHE A 197 22.93 -1.39 7.84
CA PHE A 197 22.20 -0.14 8.03
C PHE A 197 22.03 0.67 6.75
N LEU A 198 22.97 0.60 5.82
CA LEU A 198 22.98 1.43 4.62
C LEU A 198 22.50 0.70 3.37
N TRP A 199 22.44 -0.65 3.38
CA TRP A 199 21.99 -1.42 2.24
C TRP A 199 20.84 -2.38 2.57
N ILE A 200 20.99 -3.30 3.54
CA ILE A 200 19.99 -4.34 3.83
C ILE A 200 18.68 -3.74 4.35
N ILE A 201 18.73 -2.90 5.36
CA ILE A 201 17.52 -2.30 5.95
C ILE A 201 16.79 -1.41 4.96
N PRO A 202 17.44 -0.45 4.28
CA PRO A 202 16.76 0.37 3.29
C PRO A 202 16.12 -0.46 2.17
N ASN A 203 16.90 -1.33 1.51
CA ASN A 203 16.38 -2.15 0.42
C ASN A 203 15.37 -3.20 0.89
N GLY A 204 15.51 -3.74 2.10
CA GLY A 204 14.59 -4.69 2.71
C GLY A 204 13.18 -4.12 2.89
N ALA A 205 13.05 -2.82 3.13
CA ALA A 205 11.75 -2.17 3.24
C ALA A 205 10.93 -2.31 1.95
N TRP A 206 11.57 -2.24 0.77
CA TRP A 206 10.95 -2.47 -0.54
C TRP A 206 10.63 -3.93 -0.85
N LEU A 207 11.13 -4.88 -0.05
CA LEU A 207 10.65 -6.27 -0.09
C LEU A 207 9.46 -6.47 0.85
N VAL A 208 9.56 -6.01 2.10
CA VAL A 208 8.58 -6.30 3.15
C VAL A 208 7.26 -5.57 2.92
N LEU A 209 7.29 -4.25 2.72
CA LEU A 209 6.06 -3.45 2.64
C LEU A 209 5.25 -3.73 1.35
N PRO A 210 5.86 -3.82 0.16
CA PRO A 210 5.12 -4.23 -1.03
C PRO A 210 4.64 -5.68 -0.97
N SER A 211 5.35 -6.61 -0.31
CA SER A 211 4.84 -7.98 -0.08
C SER A 211 3.58 -7.97 0.79
N TYR A 212 3.54 -7.14 1.82
CA TYR A 212 2.32 -6.91 2.59
C TYR A 212 1.19 -6.38 1.70
N MET A 213 1.47 -5.42 0.81
CA MET A 213 0.47 -4.89 -0.14
C MET A 213 -0.06 -5.98 -1.08
N ILE A 214 0.83 -6.86 -1.60
CA ILE A 214 0.44 -8.02 -2.42
C ILE A 214 -0.52 -8.91 -1.65
N TYR A 215 -0.20 -9.23 -0.39
CA TYR A 215 -1.05 -10.08 0.45
C TYR A 215 -2.43 -9.47 0.67
N VAL A 216 -2.51 -8.21 1.07
CA VAL A 216 -3.77 -7.54 1.39
C VAL A 216 -4.63 -7.37 0.14
N THR A 217 -4.07 -6.77 -0.93
CA THR A 217 -4.83 -6.52 -2.16
C THR A 217 -5.14 -7.80 -2.92
N GLY A 218 -4.23 -8.77 -2.92
CA GLY A 218 -4.43 -10.08 -3.54
C GLY A 218 -5.55 -10.88 -2.85
N SER A 219 -5.59 -10.88 -1.52
CA SER A 219 -6.66 -11.51 -0.74
C SER A 219 -8.02 -10.87 -1.03
N GLU A 220 -8.07 -9.55 -1.17
CA GLU A 220 -9.28 -8.80 -1.47
C GLU A 220 -9.78 -9.07 -2.91
N ILE A 221 -8.88 -9.15 -3.88
CA ILE A 221 -9.19 -9.55 -5.27
C ILE A 221 -9.74 -10.98 -5.29
N LEU A 222 -9.08 -11.91 -4.60
CA LEU A 222 -9.51 -13.30 -4.51
C LEU A 222 -10.91 -13.43 -3.91
N GLN A 223 -11.19 -12.66 -2.84
CA GLN A 223 -12.52 -12.60 -2.25
C GLN A 223 -13.57 -12.14 -3.26
N GLY A 224 -13.29 -11.10 -4.02
CA GLY A 224 -14.19 -10.60 -5.08
C GLY A 224 -14.48 -11.66 -6.15
N LEU A 225 -13.45 -12.33 -6.63
CA LEU A 225 -13.57 -13.41 -7.62
C LEU A 225 -14.37 -14.59 -7.08
N THR A 226 -14.17 -14.97 -5.80
CA THR A 226 -14.90 -16.07 -5.16
C THR A 226 -16.39 -15.75 -5.03
N ILE A 227 -16.76 -14.52 -4.72
CA ILE A 227 -18.17 -14.08 -4.66
C ILE A 227 -18.83 -14.23 -6.03
N VAL A 228 -18.16 -13.83 -7.12
CA VAL A 228 -18.67 -13.94 -8.48
C VAL A 228 -18.79 -15.40 -8.90
N ALA A 229 -17.77 -16.23 -8.63
CA ALA A 229 -17.77 -17.65 -8.97
C ALA A 229 -18.86 -18.42 -8.21
N GLY A 230 -19.06 -18.15 -6.91
CA GLY A 230 -20.11 -18.78 -6.11
C GLY A 230 -21.52 -18.36 -6.53
N GLY A 231 -21.71 -17.12 -6.96
CA GLY A 231 -22.99 -16.64 -7.51
C GLY A 231 -23.34 -17.26 -8.86
N ALA A 232 -22.34 -17.57 -9.69
CA ALA A 232 -22.55 -18.23 -10.99
C ALA A 232 -23.03 -19.69 -10.83
N THR A 233 -22.51 -20.41 -9.83
CA THR A 233 -22.95 -21.79 -9.54
C THR A 233 -24.38 -21.86 -9.00
N ALA A 234 -24.77 -20.94 -8.12
CA ALA A 234 -26.15 -20.86 -7.60
C ALA A 234 -27.17 -20.57 -8.71
N SER A 235 -26.83 -19.68 -9.66
CA SER A 235 -27.70 -19.35 -10.79
C SER A 235 -27.85 -20.49 -11.81
N SER A 236 -26.83 -21.33 -11.96
CA SER A 236 -26.89 -22.48 -12.89
C SER A 236 -27.74 -23.65 -12.32
N ASP A 237 -27.72 -23.84 -11.00
CA ASP A 237 -28.53 -24.87 -10.34
C ASP A 237 -30.04 -24.52 -10.34
N ASP A 238 -30.39 -23.24 -10.12
CA ASP A 238 -31.79 -22.79 -10.21
C ASP A 238 -32.36 -22.92 -11.63
N THR A 239 -31.52 -22.75 -12.66
CA THR A 239 -31.95 -22.91 -14.07
C THR A 239 -32.10 -24.37 -14.46
N ALA A 240 -31.35 -25.27 -13.83
CA ALA A 240 -31.46 -26.73 -14.08
C ALA A 240 -32.72 -27.33 -13.45
N LEU A 241 -33.19 -26.79 -12.31
CA LEU A 241 -34.40 -27.25 -11.64
C LEU A 241 -35.70 -26.84 -12.33
N VAL A 242 -35.69 -25.79 -13.15
CA VAL A 242 -36.88 -25.31 -13.90
C VAL A 242 -37.10 -26.06 -15.22
N LYS A 243 -36.15 -26.89 -15.67
CA LYS A 243 -36.26 -27.65 -16.94
C LYS A 243 -36.76 -29.09 -16.80
N THR A 244 -37.23 -29.50 -15.64
CA THR A 244 -37.71 -30.88 -15.38
C THR A 244 -39.20 -30.97 -15.01
N GLU A 245 -40.03 -29.99 -15.38
CA GLU A 245 -41.49 -30.12 -15.36
C GLU A 245 -42.09 -29.97 -16.75
#